data_6fd672dc4dd1fec41e093486baa1eadd
#
_entry.id   6fd672dc4dd1fec41e093486baa1eadd
#
_cell.length_a   1.000
_cell.length_b   1.000
_cell.length_c   1.000
_cell.angle_alpha   90.00
_cell.angle_beta   90.00
_cell.angle_gamma   90.00
#
_symmetry.space_group_name_H-M   'P 1'
#
loop_
_entity.id
_entity.type
_entity.pdbx_description
1 polymer ?
#
loop_
_entity_poly.entity_id
_entity_poly.type
_entity_poly.pdbx_seq_one_letter_code
_entity_poly.pdbx_strand_id
1 'polypeptide(L)'
;MPVSDTDKTVFAKGLKGVVAAETSICDVDGDSGLLIYRGYNVDELAASSTFEEVAYLLLYGDLPTPFQLDEFRTAIHRQMNLPEPVDEFLRRLPQDVSPMAALEAAVAFAGLYDTEGDGIPSAHHKAVRLIARLPTIIAAIGRLRQGETPVPPNTALPLAANFLWMLTGRAPTADEVQAMNLILILHAEH
;
A
#
# COMPACT_ATOMS: atom_id res chain seq x y z
N MET A 1 -0.82 -57.43 8.85
CA MET A 1 -0.14 -56.23 9.32
C MET A 1 -1.18 -55.12 9.44
N PRO A 2 -1.44 -54.53 10.60
CA PRO A 2 -2.38 -53.44 10.71
C PRO A 2 -1.82 -52.19 10.09
N VAL A 3 -2.58 -51.50 9.23
CA VAL A 3 -2.30 -50.20 8.64
C VAL A 3 -2.35 -49.19 9.78
N SER A 4 -1.26 -48.42 9.97
CA SER A 4 -1.15 -47.38 10.98
C SER A 4 -2.18 -46.27 10.75
N ASP A 5 -3.00 -46.05 11.77
CA ASP A 5 -4.05 -45.05 11.85
C ASP A 5 -3.42 -43.67 12.13
N THR A 6 -2.75 -43.07 11.15
CA THR A 6 -2.10 -41.74 11.24
C THR A 6 -2.35 -40.90 10.01
N ASP A 7 -3.60 -40.65 9.71
CA ASP A 7 -3.97 -39.53 8.83
C ASP A 7 -5.40 -39.06 9.10
N LYS A 8 -5.68 -38.67 10.35
CA LYS A 8 -6.85 -37.85 10.64
C LYS A 8 -6.52 -36.45 10.23
N THR A 9 -6.84 -36.05 9.01
CA THR A 9 -6.90 -34.65 8.60
C THR A 9 -7.79 -33.92 9.62
N VAL A 10 -7.15 -33.17 10.53
CA VAL A 10 -7.87 -32.33 11.51
C VAL A 10 -8.50 -31.18 10.74
N PHE A 11 -9.79 -31.25 10.51
CA PHE A 11 -10.53 -30.14 9.93
C PHE A 11 -10.50 -28.95 10.90
N ALA A 12 -9.68 -27.94 10.62
CA ALA A 12 -9.59 -26.68 11.39
C ALA A 12 -10.54 -25.64 10.79
N LYS A 13 -11.66 -25.40 11.48
CA LYS A 13 -12.65 -24.40 11.05
C LYS A 13 -12.03 -23.00 11.09
N GLY A 14 -11.96 -22.31 9.94
CA GLY A 14 -11.43 -20.96 9.83
C GLY A 14 -9.92 -20.87 10.04
N LEU A 15 -9.16 -21.95 9.77
CA LEU A 15 -7.69 -22.04 9.89
C LEU A 15 -7.15 -21.79 11.30
N LYS A 16 -7.98 -21.78 12.34
CA LYS A 16 -7.52 -21.58 13.72
C LYS A 16 -6.49 -22.64 14.13
N GLY A 17 -5.28 -22.19 14.47
CA GLY A 17 -4.17 -23.08 14.89
C GLY A 17 -3.47 -23.79 13.73
N VAL A 18 -3.76 -23.43 12.49
CA VAL A 18 -3.06 -23.94 11.31
C VAL A 18 -2.00 -22.91 10.86
N VAL A 19 -0.75 -23.34 10.79
CA VAL A 19 0.33 -22.52 10.20
C VAL A 19 0.12 -22.53 8.67
N ALA A 20 -0.28 -21.39 8.11
CA ALA A 20 -0.53 -21.25 6.68
C ALA A 20 0.71 -20.82 5.90
N ALA A 21 1.60 -20.00 6.52
CA ALA A 21 2.83 -19.53 5.93
C ALA A 21 3.80 -19.08 7.03
N GLU A 22 5.08 -19.00 6.69
CA GLU A 22 6.09 -18.31 7.49
C GLU A 22 6.36 -16.93 6.87
N THR A 23 6.50 -15.92 7.71
CA THR A 23 6.83 -14.55 7.29
C THR A 23 8.05 -14.04 8.04
N SER A 24 8.86 -13.21 7.38
CA SER A 24 9.95 -12.43 7.99
C SER A 24 9.65 -10.93 7.99
N ILE A 25 8.44 -10.54 7.58
CA ILE A 25 8.08 -9.12 7.37
C ILE A 25 7.59 -8.50 8.67
N CYS A 26 6.74 -9.20 9.43
CA CYS A 26 6.27 -8.73 10.72
C CYS A 26 6.16 -9.82 11.76
N ASP A 27 6.12 -9.39 13.02
CA ASP A 27 5.78 -10.22 14.17
C ASP A 27 4.75 -9.46 15.04
N VAL A 28 3.71 -10.17 15.47
CA VAL A 28 2.61 -9.61 16.25
C VAL A 28 2.41 -10.41 17.52
N ASP A 29 2.63 -9.77 18.66
CA ASP A 29 2.25 -10.29 19.97
C ASP A 29 1.07 -9.50 20.51
N GLY A 30 -0.13 -10.04 20.32
CA GLY A 30 -1.38 -9.41 20.80
C GLY A 30 -1.50 -9.37 22.32
N ASP A 31 -0.82 -10.25 23.07
CA ASP A 31 -0.88 -10.29 24.53
C ASP A 31 -0.05 -9.16 25.15
N SER A 32 1.10 -8.85 24.56
CA SER A 32 1.95 -7.74 24.99
C SER A 32 1.67 -6.43 24.20
N GLY A 33 0.82 -6.46 23.20
CA GLY A 33 0.52 -5.31 22.34
C GLY A 33 1.73 -4.90 21.49
N LEU A 34 2.55 -5.85 21.07
CA LEU A 34 3.77 -5.61 20.32
C LEU A 34 3.55 -5.89 18.82
N LEU A 35 3.92 -4.91 17.99
CA LEU A 35 3.98 -5.05 16.54
C LEU A 35 5.39 -4.67 16.05
N ILE A 36 6.01 -5.61 15.34
CA ILE A 36 7.39 -5.47 14.85
C ILE A 36 7.40 -5.59 13.33
N TYR A 37 8.00 -4.63 12.63
CA TYR A 37 8.26 -4.68 11.19
C TYR A 37 9.75 -4.91 10.94
N ARG A 38 10.11 -6.06 10.35
CA ARG A 38 11.51 -6.38 10.02
C ARG A 38 12.48 -6.20 11.20
N GLY A 39 12.03 -6.47 12.44
CA GLY A 39 12.83 -6.33 13.64
C GLY A 39 12.78 -4.95 14.33
N TYR A 40 12.07 -3.97 13.76
CA TYR A 40 11.85 -2.65 14.36
C TYR A 40 10.47 -2.57 15.00
N ASN A 41 10.41 -2.01 16.21
CA ASN A 41 9.13 -1.74 16.87
C ASN A 41 8.36 -0.67 16.07
N VAL A 42 7.06 -0.91 15.83
CA VAL A 42 6.21 0.02 15.09
C VAL A 42 6.11 1.38 15.76
N ASP A 43 6.15 1.46 17.08
CA ASP A 43 6.12 2.74 17.82
C ASP A 43 7.36 3.60 17.51
N GLU A 44 8.54 2.97 17.37
CA GLU A 44 9.77 3.67 17.00
C GLU A 44 9.72 4.16 15.55
N LEU A 45 9.21 3.31 14.63
CA LEU A 45 9.02 3.69 13.24
C LEU A 45 8.01 4.82 13.10
N ALA A 46 6.89 4.75 13.82
CA ALA A 46 5.85 5.79 13.82
C ALA A 46 6.35 7.14 14.33
N ALA A 47 7.26 7.11 15.33
CA ALA A 47 7.81 8.33 15.91
C ALA A 47 8.91 9.00 15.07
N SER A 48 9.65 8.22 14.27
CA SER A 48 10.91 8.69 13.66
C SER A 48 11.01 8.52 12.14
N SER A 49 10.07 7.79 11.51
CA SER A 49 10.17 7.46 10.09
C SER A 49 9.03 8.08 9.26
N THR A 50 9.28 8.18 7.97
CA THR A 50 8.25 8.44 6.95
C THR A 50 7.67 7.12 6.43
N PHE A 51 6.48 7.17 5.84
CA PHE A 51 5.88 5.98 5.22
C PHE A 51 6.79 5.39 4.13
N GLU A 52 7.47 6.23 3.35
CA GLU A 52 8.39 5.76 2.31
C GLU A 52 9.57 4.98 2.88
N GLU A 53 10.09 5.37 4.05
CA GLU A 53 11.15 4.61 4.74
C GLU A 53 10.63 3.26 5.22
N VAL A 54 9.43 3.21 5.77
CA VAL A 54 8.80 1.95 6.23
C VAL A 54 8.43 1.06 5.04
N ALA A 55 7.91 1.61 3.97
CA ALA A 55 7.63 0.85 2.74
C ALA A 55 8.92 0.26 2.14
N TYR A 56 10.00 1.02 2.15
CA TYR A 56 11.32 0.52 1.74
C TYR A 56 11.78 -0.62 2.65
N LEU A 57 11.71 -0.44 3.98
CA LEU A 57 12.06 -1.47 4.97
C LEU A 57 11.32 -2.78 4.71
N LEU A 58 10.00 -2.73 4.53
CA LEU A 58 9.18 -3.91 4.30
C LEU A 58 9.53 -4.64 3.00
N LEU A 59 9.83 -3.89 1.92
CA LEU A 59 10.15 -4.46 0.62
C LEU A 59 11.59 -5.01 0.57
N TYR A 60 12.56 -4.30 1.15
CA TYR A 60 13.98 -4.60 0.96
C TYR A 60 14.67 -5.17 2.20
N GLY A 61 14.04 -5.13 3.37
CA GLY A 61 14.49 -5.80 4.59
C GLY A 61 15.24 -4.91 5.60
N ASP A 62 15.76 -3.76 5.17
CA ASP A 62 16.47 -2.80 6.02
C ASP A 62 15.98 -1.38 5.77
N LEU A 63 16.16 -0.48 6.75
CA LEU A 63 15.88 0.95 6.56
C LEU A 63 16.81 1.54 5.47
N PRO A 64 16.31 2.43 4.61
CA PRO A 64 17.10 2.99 3.54
C PRO A 64 18.17 3.95 4.04
N THR A 65 19.32 3.93 3.40
CA THR A 65 20.25 5.07 3.47
C THR A 65 19.60 6.31 2.81
N PRO A 66 20.09 7.53 3.08
CA PRO A 66 19.56 8.75 2.44
C PRO A 66 19.54 8.67 0.90
N PHE A 67 20.56 8.07 0.30
CA PHE A 67 20.62 7.86 -1.15
C PHE A 67 19.57 6.89 -1.65
N GLN A 68 19.39 5.75 -0.98
CA GLN A 68 18.38 4.76 -1.33
C GLN A 68 16.95 5.30 -1.18
N LEU A 69 16.71 6.11 -0.13
CA LEU A 69 15.44 6.78 0.07
C LEU A 69 15.10 7.74 -1.08
N ASP A 70 16.08 8.53 -1.53
CA ASP A 70 15.91 9.46 -2.64
C ASP A 70 15.60 8.71 -3.96
N GLU A 71 16.33 7.64 -4.24
CA GLU A 71 16.06 6.78 -5.40
C GLU A 71 14.65 6.15 -5.32
N PHE A 72 14.25 5.67 -4.15
CA PHE A 72 12.94 5.06 -3.93
C PHE A 72 11.81 6.07 -4.10
N ARG A 73 11.94 7.26 -3.52
CA ARG A 73 11.00 8.38 -3.73
C ARG A 73 10.90 8.76 -5.20
N THR A 74 12.02 8.85 -5.87
CA THR A 74 12.05 9.12 -7.31
C THR A 74 11.30 8.05 -8.11
N ALA A 75 11.49 6.78 -7.77
CA ALA A 75 10.78 5.66 -8.42
C ALA A 75 9.25 5.76 -8.18
N ILE A 76 8.81 6.06 -6.96
CA ILE A 76 7.40 6.30 -6.63
C ILE A 76 6.86 7.48 -7.45
N HIS A 77 7.53 8.63 -7.44
CA HIS A 77 7.07 9.84 -8.13
C HIS A 77 6.87 9.62 -9.64
N ARG A 78 7.74 8.85 -10.28
CA ARG A 78 7.61 8.49 -11.70
C ARG A 78 6.37 7.67 -12.02
N GLN A 79 5.81 6.96 -11.05
CA GLN A 79 4.69 6.06 -11.21
C GLN A 79 3.35 6.62 -10.72
N MET A 80 3.33 7.80 -10.10
CA MET A 80 2.10 8.38 -9.50
C MET A 80 1.04 8.75 -10.54
N ASN A 81 1.46 9.17 -11.74
CA ASN A 81 0.52 9.48 -12.81
C ASN A 81 -0.13 8.19 -13.33
N LEU A 82 -1.45 8.23 -13.46
CA LEU A 82 -2.19 7.11 -14.06
C LEU A 82 -2.00 7.11 -15.58
N PRO A 83 -1.96 5.93 -16.22
CA PRO A 83 -2.15 5.84 -17.67
C PRO A 83 -3.46 6.50 -18.08
N GLU A 84 -3.46 7.22 -19.20
CA GLU A 84 -4.66 7.93 -19.72
C GLU A 84 -5.92 7.05 -19.75
N PRO A 85 -5.88 5.78 -20.22
CA PRO A 85 -7.07 4.93 -20.19
C PRO A 85 -7.60 4.64 -18.80
N VAL A 86 -6.73 4.61 -17.77
CA VAL A 86 -7.16 4.41 -16.38
C VAL A 86 -7.86 5.66 -15.84
N ASP A 87 -7.33 6.85 -16.13
CA ASP A 87 -7.99 8.11 -15.76
C ASP A 87 -9.35 8.25 -16.45
N GLU A 88 -9.44 7.94 -17.75
CA GLU A 88 -10.71 7.92 -18.47
C GLU A 88 -11.70 6.90 -17.91
N PHE A 89 -11.25 5.71 -17.53
CA PHE A 89 -12.09 4.69 -16.90
C PHE A 89 -12.69 5.22 -15.59
N LEU A 90 -11.88 5.83 -14.73
CA LEU A 90 -12.35 6.42 -13.47
C LEU A 90 -13.43 7.48 -13.70
N ARG A 91 -13.26 8.35 -14.70
CA ARG A 91 -14.22 9.42 -15.03
C ARG A 91 -15.56 8.88 -15.57
N ARG A 92 -15.60 7.65 -16.05
CA ARG A 92 -16.82 6.99 -16.58
C ARG A 92 -17.53 6.12 -15.53
N LEU A 93 -16.98 5.96 -14.35
CA LEU A 93 -17.64 5.21 -13.28
C LEU A 93 -18.94 5.91 -12.84
N PRO A 94 -20.01 5.15 -12.53
CA PRO A 94 -21.21 5.70 -11.93
C PRO A 94 -20.89 6.41 -10.60
N GLN A 95 -21.50 7.56 -10.34
CA GLN A 95 -21.24 8.33 -9.12
C GLN A 95 -21.66 7.61 -7.84
N ASP A 96 -22.64 6.71 -7.93
CA ASP A 96 -23.19 5.94 -6.83
C ASP A 96 -22.50 4.59 -6.62
N VAL A 97 -21.47 4.24 -7.45
CA VAL A 97 -20.72 3.00 -7.28
C VAL A 97 -20.05 2.94 -5.91
N SER A 98 -20.01 1.74 -5.30
CA SER A 98 -19.26 1.52 -4.07
C SER A 98 -17.79 1.91 -4.25
N PRO A 99 -17.18 2.69 -3.32
CA PRO A 99 -15.77 3.06 -3.42
C PRO A 99 -14.83 1.85 -3.55
N MET A 100 -15.12 0.76 -2.83
CA MET A 100 -14.32 -0.46 -2.89
C MET A 100 -14.46 -1.15 -4.24
N ALA A 101 -15.68 -1.27 -4.79
CA ALA A 101 -15.89 -1.86 -6.12
C ALA A 101 -15.21 -1.01 -7.21
N ALA A 102 -15.27 0.32 -7.09
CA ALA A 102 -14.55 1.23 -7.98
C ALA A 102 -13.03 1.03 -7.90
N LEU A 103 -12.50 0.88 -6.68
CA LEU A 103 -11.06 0.64 -6.46
C LEU A 103 -10.62 -0.71 -7.04
N GLU A 104 -11.35 -1.80 -6.75
CA GLU A 104 -11.07 -3.14 -7.30
C GLU A 104 -11.03 -3.13 -8.82
N ALA A 105 -12.07 -2.55 -9.45
CA ALA A 105 -12.15 -2.44 -10.89
C ALA A 105 -11.00 -1.60 -11.49
N ALA A 106 -10.66 -0.47 -10.85
CA ALA A 106 -9.60 0.41 -11.32
C ALA A 106 -8.22 -0.24 -11.20
N VAL A 107 -7.94 -0.95 -10.11
CA VAL A 107 -6.67 -1.67 -9.91
C VAL A 107 -6.54 -2.81 -10.92
N ALA A 108 -7.59 -3.61 -11.12
CA ALA A 108 -7.59 -4.67 -12.11
C ALA A 108 -7.40 -4.13 -13.53
N PHE A 109 -8.08 -3.03 -13.87
CA PHE A 109 -7.96 -2.37 -15.16
C PHE A 109 -6.54 -1.77 -15.37
N ALA A 110 -5.97 -1.14 -14.34
CA ALA A 110 -4.61 -0.61 -14.39
C ALA A 110 -3.56 -1.71 -14.62
N GLY A 111 -3.81 -2.93 -14.12
CA GLY A 111 -2.96 -4.10 -14.35
C GLY A 111 -2.84 -4.52 -15.81
N LEU A 112 -3.82 -4.20 -16.67
CA LEU A 112 -3.77 -4.47 -18.12
C LEU A 112 -2.67 -3.65 -18.83
N TYR A 113 -2.22 -2.57 -18.21
CA TYR A 113 -1.14 -1.71 -18.72
C TYR A 113 0.21 -2.01 -18.07
N ASP A 114 0.30 -3.11 -17.29
CA ASP A 114 1.53 -3.60 -16.71
C ASP A 114 2.26 -4.50 -17.72
N THR A 115 3.38 -4.02 -18.25
CA THR A 115 4.14 -4.71 -19.30
C THR A 115 5.32 -5.52 -18.77
N GLU A 116 5.52 -5.53 -17.44
CA GLU A 116 6.63 -6.26 -16.82
C GLU A 116 6.31 -7.74 -16.65
N GLY A 117 7.32 -8.57 -16.91
CA GLY A 117 7.24 -10.03 -16.73
C GLY A 117 7.14 -10.47 -15.27
N ASP A 118 7.26 -11.76 -14.99
CA ASP A 118 7.23 -12.34 -13.66
C ASP A 118 8.64 -12.47 -13.06
N GLY A 119 8.75 -12.46 -11.74
CA GLY A 119 10.02 -12.62 -10.99
C GLY A 119 10.15 -11.61 -9.83
N ILE A 120 11.10 -11.86 -8.92
CA ILE A 120 11.28 -11.03 -7.72
C ILE A 120 11.58 -9.56 -8.05
N PRO A 121 12.50 -9.20 -8.98
CA PRO A 121 12.71 -7.80 -9.35
C PRO A 121 11.44 -7.15 -9.90
N SER A 122 10.68 -7.90 -10.72
CA SER A 122 9.38 -7.46 -11.24
C SER A 122 8.35 -7.28 -10.12
N ALA A 123 8.33 -8.14 -9.10
CA ALA A 123 7.44 -8.01 -7.96
C ALA A 123 7.69 -6.72 -7.17
N HIS A 124 8.96 -6.36 -6.92
CA HIS A 124 9.30 -5.08 -6.28
C HIS A 124 8.87 -3.87 -7.13
N HIS A 125 9.10 -3.90 -8.43
CA HIS A 125 8.65 -2.84 -9.33
C HIS A 125 7.12 -2.71 -9.36
N LYS A 126 6.41 -3.83 -9.38
CA LYS A 126 4.95 -3.86 -9.29
C LYS A 126 4.45 -3.29 -7.95
N ALA A 127 5.11 -3.64 -6.83
CA ALA A 127 4.80 -3.10 -5.52
C ALA A 127 5.00 -1.57 -5.46
N VAL A 128 6.13 -1.06 -5.93
CA VAL A 128 6.41 0.39 -6.02
C VAL A 128 5.33 1.09 -6.86
N ARG A 129 4.92 0.49 -7.98
CA ARG A 129 3.88 1.04 -8.84
C ARG A 129 2.51 1.07 -8.15
N LEU A 130 2.15 0.03 -7.41
CA LEU A 130 0.92 0.00 -6.63
C LEU A 130 0.95 1.04 -5.50
N ILE A 131 2.05 1.13 -4.75
CA ILE A 131 2.24 2.15 -3.70
C ILE A 131 2.07 3.56 -4.28
N ALA A 132 2.57 3.81 -5.49
CA ALA A 132 2.47 5.11 -6.14
C ALA A 132 1.06 5.42 -6.67
N ARG A 133 0.39 4.44 -7.31
CA ARG A 133 -0.87 4.65 -8.04
C ARG A 133 -2.11 4.55 -7.19
N LEU A 134 -2.12 3.70 -6.16
CA LEU A 134 -3.29 3.52 -5.28
C LEU A 134 -3.76 4.84 -4.65
N PRO A 135 -2.89 5.68 -4.08
CA PRO A 135 -3.31 6.99 -3.57
C PRO A 135 -3.96 7.88 -4.62
N THR A 136 -3.45 7.87 -5.86
CA THR A 136 -4.00 8.66 -6.97
C THR A 136 -5.38 8.14 -7.37
N ILE A 137 -5.56 6.83 -7.48
CA ILE A 137 -6.85 6.19 -7.78
C ILE A 137 -7.88 6.51 -6.69
N ILE A 138 -7.51 6.33 -5.41
CA ILE A 138 -8.39 6.55 -4.26
C ILE A 138 -8.83 8.03 -4.20
N ALA A 139 -7.89 8.95 -4.36
CA ALA A 139 -8.18 10.38 -4.36
C ALA A 139 -9.10 10.77 -5.54
N ALA A 140 -8.86 10.22 -6.74
CA ALA A 140 -9.71 10.45 -7.90
C ALA A 140 -11.14 9.93 -7.68
N ILE A 141 -11.30 8.72 -7.16
CA ILE A 141 -12.62 8.15 -6.81
C ILE A 141 -13.32 9.05 -5.78
N GLY A 142 -12.62 9.48 -4.72
CA GLY A 142 -13.18 10.34 -3.68
C GLY A 142 -13.72 11.64 -4.24
N ARG A 143 -12.97 12.32 -5.11
CA ARG A 143 -13.38 13.58 -5.73
C ARG A 143 -14.51 13.41 -6.75
N LEU A 144 -14.41 12.42 -7.63
CA LEU A 144 -15.45 12.15 -8.63
C LEU A 144 -16.81 11.85 -7.99
N ARG A 145 -16.83 11.15 -6.85
CA ARG A 145 -18.06 10.89 -6.08
C ARG A 145 -18.68 12.15 -5.49
N GLN A 146 -17.89 13.19 -5.28
CA GLN A 146 -18.36 14.52 -4.84
C GLN A 146 -18.71 15.45 -6.03
N GLY A 147 -18.60 14.95 -7.25
CA GLY A 147 -18.79 15.74 -8.47
C GLY A 147 -17.63 16.70 -8.76
N GLU A 148 -16.49 16.47 -8.15
CA GLU A 148 -15.28 17.28 -8.31
C GLU A 148 -14.32 16.68 -9.32
N THR A 149 -13.50 17.52 -9.95
CA THR A 149 -12.43 17.06 -10.86
C THR A 149 -11.27 16.48 -10.08
N PRO A 150 -10.72 15.31 -10.48
CA PRO A 150 -9.49 14.78 -9.91
C PRO A 150 -8.33 15.79 -9.99
N VAL A 151 -7.54 15.85 -8.91
CA VAL A 151 -6.35 16.70 -8.82
C VAL A 151 -5.12 15.84 -9.16
N PRO A 152 -4.25 16.29 -10.06
CA PRO A 152 -3.06 15.53 -10.42
C PRO A 152 -2.06 15.47 -9.25
N PRO A 153 -1.21 14.42 -9.20
CA PRO A 153 -0.15 14.32 -8.22
C PRO A 153 0.83 15.51 -8.29
N ASN A 154 1.26 15.99 -7.14
CA ASN A 154 2.36 16.93 -7.01
C ASN A 154 3.63 16.19 -6.58
N THR A 155 4.51 15.87 -7.51
CA THR A 155 5.73 15.09 -7.28
C THR A 155 6.77 15.79 -6.39
N ALA A 156 6.55 17.03 -5.97
CA ALA A 156 7.38 17.72 -4.99
C ALA A 156 6.99 17.38 -3.53
N LEU A 157 5.85 16.72 -3.32
CA LEU A 157 5.35 16.38 -2.00
C LEU A 157 5.67 14.91 -1.63
N PRO A 158 5.97 14.62 -0.34
CA PRO A 158 5.98 13.26 0.18
C PRO A 158 4.63 12.56 -0.04
N LEU A 159 4.60 11.23 -0.05
CA LEU A 159 3.42 10.45 -0.43
C LEU A 159 2.17 10.79 0.40
N ALA A 160 2.31 10.89 1.73
CA ALA A 160 1.21 11.25 2.62
C ALA A 160 0.63 12.64 2.32
N ALA A 161 1.51 13.64 2.13
CA ALA A 161 1.11 15.00 1.77
C ALA A 161 0.48 15.06 0.37
N ASN A 162 1.02 14.31 -0.57
CA ASN A 162 0.53 14.24 -1.94
C ASN A 162 -0.87 13.59 -2.00
N PHE A 163 -1.09 12.51 -1.24
CA PHE A 163 -2.42 11.91 -1.13
C PHE A 163 -3.46 12.92 -0.64
N LEU A 164 -3.16 13.65 0.44
CA LEU A 164 -4.06 14.68 0.98
C LEU A 164 -4.28 15.83 -0.02
N TRP A 165 -3.22 16.26 -0.72
CA TRP A 165 -3.32 17.24 -1.80
C TRP A 165 -4.28 16.79 -2.89
N MET A 166 -4.12 15.57 -3.39
CA MET A 166 -4.99 15.02 -4.45
C MET A 166 -6.44 14.85 -3.97
N LEU A 167 -6.63 14.42 -2.72
CA LEU A 167 -7.95 14.15 -2.17
C LEU A 167 -8.74 15.43 -1.88
N THR A 168 -8.08 16.44 -1.31
CA THR A 168 -8.73 17.66 -0.83
C THR A 168 -8.68 18.84 -1.81
N GLY A 169 -7.75 18.80 -2.77
CA GLY A 169 -7.51 19.90 -3.71
C GLY A 169 -6.84 21.14 -3.09
N ARG A 170 -6.34 21.04 -1.85
CA ARG A 170 -5.63 22.12 -1.15
C ARG A 170 -4.32 21.62 -0.54
N ALA A 171 -3.42 22.53 -0.24
CA ALA A 171 -2.21 22.19 0.51
C ALA A 171 -2.58 21.69 1.92
N PRO A 172 -2.11 20.50 2.32
CA PRO A 172 -2.36 19.99 3.67
C PRO A 172 -1.52 20.75 4.70
N THR A 173 -2.00 20.81 5.94
CA THR A 173 -1.23 21.29 7.08
C THR A 173 -0.20 20.25 7.55
N ALA A 174 0.78 20.68 8.34
CA ALA A 174 1.79 19.76 8.89
C ALA A 174 1.16 18.66 9.75
N ASP A 175 0.16 19.00 10.56
CA ASP A 175 -0.54 18.04 11.43
C ASP A 175 -1.34 17.00 10.61
N GLU A 176 -2.00 17.42 9.52
CA GLU A 176 -2.69 16.51 8.61
C GLU A 176 -1.72 15.54 7.95
N VAL A 177 -0.56 16.02 7.51
CA VAL A 177 0.50 15.19 6.92
C VAL A 177 1.03 14.20 7.93
N GLN A 178 1.32 14.65 9.15
CA GLN A 178 1.81 13.77 10.23
C GLN A 178 0.79 12.69 10.58
N ALA A 179 -0.48 13.04 10.71
CA ALA A 179 -1.54 12.08 11.00
C ALA A 179 -1.69 11.06 9.87
N MET A 180 -1.64 11.49 8.60
CA MET A 180 -1.71 10.58 7.46
C MET A 180 -0.49 9.67 7.38
N ASN A 181 0.71 10.19 7.59
CA ASN A 181 1.94 9.40 7.64
C ASN A 181 1.86 8.31 8.72
N LEU A 182 1.38 8.66 9.90
CA LEU A 182 1.18 7.71 11.00
C LEU A 182 0.17 6.61 10.62
N ILE A 183 -0.97 6.98 10.04
CA ILE A 183 -1.98 6.02 9.56
C ILE A 183 -1.37 5.04 8.56
N LEU A 184 -0.61 5.55 7.58
CA LEU A 184 0.02 4.72 6.56
C LEU A 184 1.05 3.75 7.16
N ILE A 185 1.87 4.21 8.13
CA ILE A 185 2.85 3.36 8.81
C ILE A 185 2.16 2.25 9.60
N LEU A 186 1.13 2.59 10.41
CA LEU A 186 0.42 1.63 11.24
C LEU A 186 -0.38 0.58 10.45
N HIS A 187 -0.66 0.84 9.17
CA HIS A 187 -1.39 -0.07 8.27
C HIS A 187 -0.51 -0.60 7.13
N ALA A 188 0.81 -0.41 7.21
CA ALA A 188 1.72 -0.80 6.13
C ALA A 188 1.83 -2.33 6.00
N GLU A 189 1.65 -3.05 7.11
CA GLU A 189 1.61 -4.50 7.19
C GLU A 189 0.68 -4.91 8.36
N HIS A 190 0.04 -6.07 8.23
CA HIS A 190 -0.91 -6.71 9.15
C HIS A 190 -2.37 -6.43 8.85
#